data_b5828b5bd8b53d39544495491343ef87
#
_entry.id   b5828b5bd8b53d39544495491343ef87
#
_cell.length_a   1.000
_cell.length_b   1.000
_cell.length_c   1.000
_cell.angle_alpha   90.00
_cell.angle_beta   90.00
_cell.angle_gamma   90.00
#
_symmetry.space_group_name_H-M   'P 1'
#
loop_
_entity.id
_entity.type
_entity.pdbx_description
1 polymer ?
#
loop_
_entity_poly.entity_id
_entity_poly.type
_entity_poly.pdbx_seq_one_letter_code
_entity_poly.pdbx_strand_id
1 'polypeptide(L)'
;GGGIAVNYLYLNHYATATMPGSYVHLATCSGGKDGNLLNYFTSHGASVALGYDETVTVAYDVYIFQDILNSMRGLGVSECYNIGQALDYAKSRRGEYDPYYYEDEGIYTHPVLAGNRNWYFPPLYTVNFIVEGQTAAFESFTVTKNTVLNLSDFPTPPTIPGKNFSHWRGPNGETVAGSLT
;
A
#
# COMPACT_ATOMS: atom_id res chain seq x y z
N GLY A 1 15.25 26.51 14.93
CA GLY A 1 15.72 25.79 13.74
C GLY A 1 14.83 26.13 12.56
N GLY A 2 15.39 26.62 11.45
CA GLY A 2 14.64 26.91 10.24
C GLY A 2 14.42 25.60 9.46
N GLY A 3 13.16 25.27 9.20
CA GLY A 3 12.79 24.18 8.29
C GLY A 3 12.73 24.69 6.85
N ILE A 4 13.05 23.84 5.88
CA ILE A 4 12.82 24.13 4.46
C ILE A 4 11.42 23.59 4.14
N ALA A 5 10.49 24.48 3.75
CA ALA A 5 9.19 24.09 3.24
C ALA A 5 9.29 23.76 1.74
N VAL A 6 8.88 22.57 1.37
CA VAL A 6 8.79 22.13 -0.02
C VAL A 6 7.32 22.19 -0.44
N ASN A 7 7.02 22.88 -1.53
CA ASN A 7 5.68 22.93 -2.10
C ASN A 7 5.63 22.22 -3.47
N TYR A 8 4.44 22.10 -4.05
CA TYR A 8 4.24 21.40 -5.33
C TYR A 8 4.98 22.09 -6.50
N LEU A 9 5.22 23.40 -6.46
CA LEU A 9 5.98 24.11 -7.50
C LEU A 9 7.44 23.68 -7.51
N TYR A 10 8.04 23.51 -6.32
CA TYR A 10 9.38 22.96 -6.18
C TYR A 10 9.46 21.53 -6.72
N LEU A 11 8.50 20.69 -6.36
CA LEU A 11 8.43 19.32 -6.83
C LEU A 11 8.26 19.24 -8.36
N ASN A 12 7.37 20.05 -8.94
CA ASN A 12 7.20 20.14 -10.39
C ASN A 12 8.48 20.54 -11.13
N HIS A 13 9.33 21.31 -10.50
CA HIS A 13 10.57 21.77 -11.11
C HIS A 13 11.71 20.75 -11.01
N TYR A 14 11.82 20.06 -9.88
CA TYR A 14 12.98 19.22 -9.55
C TYR A 14 12.70 17.71 -9.53
N ALA A 15 11.47 17.29 -9.32
CA ALA A 15 11.14 15.88 -9.21
C ALA A 15 10.47 15.38 -10.50
N THR A 16 11.20 14.58 -11.27
CA THR A 16 10.72 13.99 -12.53
C THR A 16 10.31 12.53 -12.38
N ALA A 17 10.45 11.97 -11.18
CA ALA A 17 10.11 10.57 -10.93
C ALA A 17 8.60 10.33 -11.00
N THR A 18 8.18 9.23 -11.62
CA THR A 18 6.79 8.78 -11.64
C THR A 18 6.54 7.74 -10.55
N MET A 19 5.30 7.68 -10.07
CA MET A 19 4.85 6.78 -8.98
C MET A 19 3.69 5.89 -9.42
N PRO A 20 3.85 5.08 -10.50
CA PRO A 20 2.74 4.37 -11.09
C PRO A 20 2.08 3.42 -10.10
N GLY A 21 0.76 3.53 -9.97
CA GLY A 21 -0.05 2.63 -9.14
C GLY A 21 0.12 2.77 -7.63
N SER A 22 0.84 3.78 -7.14
CA SER A 22 1.14 3.93 -5.72
C SER A 22 0.02 4.63 -4.93
N TYR A 23 0.02 4.40 -3.63
CA TYR A 23 -0.66 5.19 -2.61
C TYR A 23 0.37 6.11 -1.94
N VAL A 24 0.09 7.39 -1.90
CA VAL A 24 0.91 8.41 -1.23
C VAL A 24 0.17 8.92 0.00
N HIS A 25 0.81 8.86 1.16
CA HIS A 25 0.30 9.41 2.41
C HIS A 25 1.17 10.57 2.87
N LEU A 26 0.57 11.74 3.01
CA LEU A 26 1.24 12.95 3.47
C LEU A 26 0.90 13.20 4.94
N ALA A 27 1.72 12.66 5.83
CA ALA A 27 1.66 12.89 7.28
C ALA A 27 2.18 14.29 7.64
N THR A 28 1.55 15.31 7.08
CA THR A 28 1.96 16.71 7.26
C THR A 28 0.77 17.65 7.34
N CYS A 29 0.90 18.67 8.19
CA CYS A 29 -0.09 19.73 8.31
C CYS A 29 -0.35 20.40 6.96
N SER A 30 -1.62 20.63 6.66
CA SER A 30 -2.07 21.34 5.45
C SER A 30 -1.58 20.73 4.12
N GLY A 31 -1.13 19.48 4.11
CA GLY A 31 -0.68 18.80 2.88
C GLY A 31 -1.78 18.61 1.83
N GLY A 32 -3.05 18.64 2.27
CA GLY A 32 -4.24 18.54 1.41
C GLY A 32 -5.00 19.86 1.23
N LYS A 33 -4.58 20.97 1.86
CA LYS A 33 -5.39 22.18 2.03
C LYS A 33 -5.99 22.75 0.75
N ASP A 34 -5.24 22.86 -0.31
CA ASP A 34 -5.71 23.38 -1.60
C ASP A 34 -5.72 22.31 -2.71
N GLY A 35 -5.42 21.06 -2.35
CA GLY A 35 -5.32 19.93 -3.26
C GLY A 35 -4.09 19.95 -4.18
N ASN A 36 -3.34 21.03 -4.27
CA ASN A 36 -2.24 21.17 -5.22
C ASN A 36 -1.15 20.11 -5.02
N LEU A 37 -0.76 19.85 -3.77
CA LEU A 37 0.27 18.85 -3.47
C LEU A 37 -0.24 17.42 -3.73
N LEU A 38 -1.50 17.11 -3.38
CA LEU A 38 -2.11 15.82 -3.67
C LEU A 38 -2.26 15.59 -5.18
N ASN A 39 -2.70 16.63 -5.92
CA ASN A 39 -2.82 16.57 -7.36
C ASN A 39 -1.45 16.45 -8.06
N TYR A 40 -0.40 17.01 -7.49
CA TYR A 40 0.95 16.77 -7.97
C TYR A 40 1.26 15.27 -8.01
N PHE A 41 1.06 14.54 -6.91
CA PHE A 41 1.35 13.11 -6.85
C PHE A 41 0.49 12.30 -7.81
N THR A 42 -0.82 12.59 -7.89
CA THR A 42 -1.71 11.87 -8.80
C THR A 42 -1.39 12.14 -10.28
N SER A 43 -0.99 13.36 -10.64
CA SER A 43 -0.54 13.68 -12.00
C SER A 43 0.80 13.03 -12.38
N HIS A 44 1.59 12.61 -11.38
CA HIS A 44 2.83 11.87 -11.56
C HIS A 44 2.65 10.34 -11.40
N GLY A 45 1.42 9.86 -11.54
CA GLY A 45 1.10 8.44 -11.64
C GLY A 45 0.69 7.76 -10.35
N ALA A 46 0.69 8.44 -9.20
CA ALA A 46 0.09 7.87 -8.00
C ALA A 46 -1.41 7.60 -8.24
N SER A 47 -1.88 6.41 -7.89
CA SER A 47 -3.29 6.10 -7.99
C SER A 47 -4.12 6.93 -7.02
N VAL A 48 -3.56 7.21 -5.86
CA VAL A 48 -4.21 7.92 -4.76
C VAL A 48 -3.16 8.69 -3.95
N ALA A 49 -3.55 9.88 -3.51
CA ALA A 49 -2.81 10.66 -2.51
C ALA A 49 -3.77 11.11 -1.39
N LEU A 50 -3.35 10.96 -0.14
CA LEU A 50 -4.07 11.39 1.06
C LEU A 50 -3.22 12.39 1.84
N GLY A 51 -3.83 13.43 2.36
CA GLY A 51 -3.23 14.44 3.23
C GLY A 51 -4.30 15.07 4.10
N TYR A 52 -3.98 16.18 4.74
CA TYR A 52 -4.89 16.88 5.65
C TYR A 52 -5.08 18.35 5.21
N ASP A 53 -6.30 18.85 5.32
CA ASP A 53 -6.63 20.23 4.92
C ASP A 53 -6.09 21.29 5.88
N GLU A 54 -5.87 20.93 7.15
CA GLU A 54 -5.32 21.81 8.19
C GLU A 54 -4.24 21.10 9.00
N THR A 55 -3.87 21.65 10.14
CA THR A 55 -2.87 21.06 11.05
C THR A 55 -3.43 19.78 11.68
N VAL A 56 -2.69 18.68 11.58
CA VAL A 56 -3.05 17.37 12.09
C VAL A 56 -2.15 16.97 13.25
N THR A 57 -2.72 16.32 14.28
CA THR A 57 -1.92 15.68 15.32
C THR A 57 -1.32 14.36 14.84
N VAL A 58 -0.14 14.04 15.37
CA VAL A 58 0.51 12.74 15.08
C VAL A 58 -0.38 11.57 15.48
N ALA A 59 -1.13 11.69 16.57
CA ALA A 59 -2.00 10.63 17.05
C ALA A 59 -3.14 10.33 16.06
N TYR A 60 -3.82 11.36 15.58
CA TYR A 60 -4.91 11.19 14.61
C TYR A 60 -4.40 10.65 13.28
N ASP A 61 -3.30 11.21 12.76
CA ASP A 61 -2.67 10.74 11.52
C ASP A 61 -2.31 9.24 11.60
N VAL A 62 -1.62 8.82 12.65
CA VAL A 62 -1.24 7.41 12.86
C VAL A 62 -2.47 6.49 12.90
N TYR A 63 -3.52 6.89 13.62
CA TYR A 63 -4.72 6.06 13.73
C TYR A 63 -5.50 5.98 12.41
N ILE A 64 -5.67 7.08 11.69
CA ILE A 64 -6.28 7.09 10.35
C ILE A 64 -5.50 6.20 9.39
N PHE A 65 -4.17 6.36 9.36
CA PHE A 65 -3.32 5.56 8.50
C PHE A 65 -3.38 4.06 8.80
N GLN A 66 -3.32 3.68 10.08
CA GLN A 66 -3.42 2.28 10.51
C GLN A 66 -4.78 1.66 10.14
N ASP A 67 -5.88 2.37 10.42
CA ASP A 67 -7.22 1.87 10.12
C ASP A 67 -7.44 1.72 8.60
N ILE A 68 -6.92 2.65 7.80
CA ILE A 68 -6.92 2.55 6.33
C ILE A 68 -6.15 1.30 5.89
N LEU A 69 -4.88 1.15 6.27
CA LEU A 69 -4.07 0.03 5.81
C LEU A 69 -4.64 -1.32 6.26
N ASN A 70 -5.13 -1.41 7.49
CA ASN A 70 -5.71 -2.64 8.02
C ASN A 70 -6.98 -3.03 7.26
N SER A 71 -7.91 -2.10 7.05
CA SER A 71 -9.16 -2.40 6.34
C SER A 71 -8.94 -2.71 4.85
N MET A 72 -7.99 -2.04 4.20
CA MET A 72 -7.61 -2.38 2.83
C MET A 72 -7.02 -3.79 2.68
N ARG A 73 -6.43 -4.33 3.76
CA ARG A 73 -5.90 -5.70 3.82
C ARG A 73 -6.92 -6.72 4.37
N GLY A 74 -8.14 -6.30 4.65
CA GLY A 74 -9.17 -7.15 5.25
C GLY A 74 -8.97 -7.44 6.74
N LEU A 75 -8.12 -6.68 7.43
CA LEU A 75 -7.87 -6.86 8.86
C LEU A 75 -8.89 -6.07 9.69
N GLY A 76 -9.69 -6.80 10.47
CA GLY A 76 -10.74 -6.21 11.32
C GLY A 76 -12.03 -5.82 10.58
N VAL A 77 -12.18 -6.25 9.34
CA VAL A 77 -13.36 -6.06 8.49
C VAL A 77 -13.69 -7.36 7.76
N SER A 78 -14.90 -7.50 7.18
CA SER A 78 -15.35 -8.73 6.51
C SER A 78 -14.71 -8.98 5.14
N GLU A 79 -14.21 -7.93 4.50
CA GLU A 79 -13.59 -7.97 3.16
C GLU A 79 -12.55 -6.86 3.02
N CYS A 80 -11.70 -6.94 1.99
CA CYS A 80 -10.75 -5.88 1.68
C CYS A 80 -11.48 -4.65 1.14
N TYR A 81 -11.28 -3.50 1.76
CA TYR A 81 -11.87 -2.24 1.30
C TYR A 81 -11.01 -1.59 0.21
N ASN A 82 -11.67 -0.86 -0.71
CA ASN A 82 -10.96 0.14 -1.49
C ASN A 82 -10.58 1.34 -0.62
N ILE A 83 -9.71 2.22 -1.12
CA ILE A 83 -9.19 3.34 -0.34
C ILE A 83 -10.31 4.31 0.13
N GLY A 84 -11.36 4.50 -0.66
CA GLY A 84 -12.50 5.32 -0.27
C GLY A 84 -13.28 4.73 0.89
N GLN A 85 -13.63 3.44 0.82
CA GLN A 85 -14.27 2.70 1.90
C GLN A 85 -13.39 2.64 3.17
N ALA A 86 -12.09 2.45 2.97
CA ALA A 86 -11.12 2.41 4.07
C ALA A 86 -11.02 3.76 4.81
N LEU A 87 -11.03 4.87 4.07
CA LEU A 87 -11.06 6.20 4.66
C LEU A 87 -12.37 6.46 5.41
N ASP A 88 -13.52 6.12 4.81
CA ASP A 88 -14.83 6.29 5.45
C ASP A 88 -14.93 5.43 6.73
N TYR A 89 -14.38 4.21 6.70
CA TYR A 89 -14.26 3.35 7.88
C TYR A 89 -13.36 3.96 8.96
N ALA A 90 -12.18 4.46 8.60
CA ALA A 90 -11.27 5.11 9.54
C ALA A 90 -11.92 6.33 10.20
N LYS A 91 -12.61 7.18 9.43
CA LYS A 91 -13.37 8.33 9.94
C LYS A 91 -14.49 7.90 10.89
N SER A 92 -15.23 6.84 10.59
CA SER A 92 -16.27 6.32 11.47
C SER A 92 -15.75 5.88 12.85
N ARG A 93 -14.49 5.46 12.92
CA ARG A 93 -13.84 5.01 14.17
C ARG A 93 -13.12 6.12 14.92
N ARG A 94 -12.54 7.09 14.21
CA ARG A 94 -11.64 8.10 14.77
C ARG A 94 -12.22 9.50 14.81
N GLY A 95 -13.35 9.70 14.17
CA GLY A 95 -13.98 11.00 13.97
C GLY A 95 -13.77 11.51 12.54
N GLU A 96 -14.72 12.31 12.08
CA GLU A 96 -14.68 12.93 10.76
C GLU A 96 -13.51 13.93 10.63
N TYR A 97 -13.08 14.50 11.75
CA TYR A 97 -11.98 15.45 11.88
C TYR A 97 -11.10 15.07 13.08
N ASP A 98 -9.89 15.66 13.16
CA ASP A 98 -8.95 15.45 14.27
C ASP A 98 -9.52 15.98 15.61
N PRO A 99 -9.88 15.09 16.55
CA PRO A 99 -10.49 15.51 17.82
C PRO A 99 -9.48 16.07 18.81
N TYR A 100 -8.18 15.97 18.53
CA TYR A 100 -7.11 16.37 19.46
C TYR A 100 -6.57 17.76 19.16
N TYR A 101 -7.02 18.37 18.05
CA TYR A 101 -6.49 19.65 17.63
C TYR A 101 -7.60 20.69 17.57
N TYR A 102 -7.56 21.65 18.47
CA TYR A 102 -8.34 22.91 18.46
C TYR A 102 -9.86 22.83 18.53
N GLU A 103 -10.42 22.06 19.47
CA GLU A 103 -11.82 22.28 19.87
C GLU A 103 -12.08 23.76 20.27
N ASP A 104 -11.10 24.39 20.94
CA ASP A 104 -11.20 25.78 21.41
C ASP A 104 -11.02 26.83 20.28
N GLU A 105 -10.40 26.51 19.18
CA GLU A 105 -10.10 27.45 18.06
C GLU A 105 -11.02 27.27 16.85
N GLY A 106 -11.90 26.26 16.86
CA GLY A 106 -12.83 25.99 15.76
C GLY A 106 -12.14 25.51 14.48
N ILE A 107 -10.91 24.99 14.58
CA ILE A 107 -10.17 24.41 13.46
C ILE A 107 -10.49 22.93 13.37
N TYR A 108 -11.11 22.51 12.28
CA TYR A 108 -11.47 21.13 12.00
C TYR A 108 -10.58 20.60 10.89
N THR A 109 -9.65 19.70 11.26
CA THR A 109 -8.73 19.08 10.31
C THR A 109 -9.31 17.79 9.77
N HIS A 110 -9.54 17.73 8.46
CA HIS A 110 -10.08 16.55 7.80
C HIS A 110 -9.00 15.86 6.94
N PRO A 111 -9.02 14.53 6.89
CA PRO A 111 -8.27 13.80 5.88
C PRO A 111 -8.91 14.00 4.50
N VAL A 112 -8.10 14.40 3.53
CA VAL A 112 -8.47 14.71 2.14
C VAL A 112 -7.84 13.71 1.19
N LEU A 113 -8.63 13.20 0.23
CA LEU A 113 -8.19 12.21 -0.74
C LEU A 113 -8.25 12.79 -2.16
N ALA A 114 -7.16 12.64 -2.91
CA ALA A 114 -7.13 12.88 -4.36
C ALA A 114 -6.86 11.59 -5.12
N GLY A 115 -7.35 11.49 -6.36
CA GLY A 115 -7.18 10.33 -7.22
C GLY A 115 -8.33 9.33 -7.17
N ASN A 116 -8.05 8.07 -7.44
CA ASN A 116 -9.06 7.03 -7.62
C ASN A 116 -9.55 6.46 -6.28
N ARG A 117 -10.70 6.90 -5.79
CA ARG A 117 -11.32 6.39 -4.55
C ARG A 117 -11.63 4.88 -4.59
N ASN A 118 -11.76 4.29 -5.77
CA ASN A 118 -12.01 2.85 -5.93
C ASN A 118 -10.72 2.01 -6.03
N TRP A 119 -9.56 2.61 -5.79
CA TRP A 119 -8.30 1.89 -5.81
C TRP A 119 -8.20 0.91 -4.64
N TYR A 120 -7.75 -0.30 -4.96
CA TYR A 120 -7.49 -1.34 -3.98
C TYR A 120 -5.98 -1.52 -3.78
N PHE A 121 -5.59 -1.80 -2.54
CA PHE A 121 -4.23 -2.26 -2.30
C PHE A 121 -4.05 -3.59 -3.02
N PRO A 122 -2.98 -3.78 -3.82
CA PRO A 122 -2.79 -5.06 -4.51
C PRO A 122 -2.77 -6.20 -3.49
N PRO A 123 -3.62 -7.24 -3.63
CA PRO A 123 -3.60 -8.36 -2.73
C PRO A 123 -2.25 -9.07 -2.80
N LEU A 124 -1.74 -9.44 -1.64
CA LEU A 124 -0.53 -10.26 -1.53
C LEU A 124 -0.93 -11.73 -1.60
N TYR A 125 -0.25 -12.47 -2.44
CA TYR A 125 -0.37 -13.93 -2.56
C TYR A 125 0.89 -14.58 -2.02
N THR A 126 0.73 -15.65 -1.24
CA THR A 126 1.86 -16.45 -0.79
C THR A 126 2.14 -17.55 -1.81
N VAL A 127 3.36 -17.56 -2.34
CA VAL A 127 3.87 -18.66 -3.15
C VAL A 127 4.62 -19.60 -2.23
N ASN A 128 4.19 -20.85 -2.17
CA ASN A 128 4.78 -21.90 -1.34
C ASN A 128 5.55 -22.89 -2.20
N PHE A 129 6.80 -23.16 -1.86
CA PHE A 129 7.62 -24.18 -2.50
C PHE A 129 7.60 -25.44 -1.64
N ILE A 130 7.07 -26.51 -2.20
CA ILE A 130 6.79 -27.75 -1.48
C ILE A 130 7.53 -28.89 -2.19
N VAL A 131 8.20 -29.75 -1.41
CA VAL A 131 8.75 -31.01 -1.93
C VAL A 131 7.63 -31.99 -2.23
N GLU A 132 7.67 -32.66 -3.38
CA GLU A 132 6.67 -33.63 -3.77
C GLU A 132 6.48 -34.70 -2.67
N GLY A 133 5.23 -34.90 -2.27
CA GLY A 133 4.85 -35.82 -1.19
C GLY A 133 4.91 -35.22 0.23
N GLN A 134 5.31 -33.95 0.37
CA GLN A 134 5.22 -33.20 1.64
C GLN A 134 4.05 -32.22 1.62
N THR A 135 3.62 -31.79 2.80
CA THR A 135 2.55 -30.80 2.97
C THR A 135 3.07 -29.44 3.42
N ALA A 136 4.25 -29.42 4.04
CA ALA A 136 4.87 -28.20 4.51
C ALA A 136 5.77 -27.60 3.42
N ALA A 137 5.67 -26.27 3.23
CA ALA A 137 6.59 -25.54 2.39
C ALA A 137 7.99 -25.49 3.03
N PHE A 138 9.04 -25.68 2.23
CA PHE A 138 10.41 -25.48 2.67
C PHE A 138 10.85 -24.02 2.48
N GLU A 139 10.19 -23.28 1.60
CA GLU A 139 10.41 -21.87 1.35
C GLU A 139 9.08 -21.22 0.94
N SER A 140 8.90 -19.93 1.25
CA SER A 140 7.73 -19.16 0.88
C SER A 140 8.07 -17.68 0.74
N PHE A 141 7.45 -17.02 -0.22
CA PHE A 141 7.50 -15.55 -0.33
C PHE A 141 6.16 -14.99 -0.81
N THR A 142 5.98 -13.67 -0.67
CA THR A 142 4.74 -13.00 -1.06
C THR A 142 4.92 -12.20 -2.35
N VAL A 143 3.91 -12.22 -3.19
CA VAL A 143 3.84 -11.48 -4.46
C VAL A 143 2.52 -10.74 -4.58
N THR A 144 2.46 -9.71 -5.41
CA THR A 144 1.21 -9.08 -5.81
C THR A 144 0.55 -9.83 -6.96
N LYS A 145 -0.73 -9.59 -7.20
CA LYS A 145 -1.44 -10.14 -8.38
C LYS A 145 -0.71 -9.73 -9.66
N ASN A 146 -0.63 -10.66 -10.59
CA ASN A 146 0.04 -10.52 -11.90
C ASN A 146 1.57 -10.31 -11.82
N THR A 147 2.21 -10.59 -10.68
CA THR A 147 3.67 -10.68 -10.64
C THR A 147 4.12 -11.84 -11.51
N VAL A 148 4.99 -11.57 -12.47
CA VAL A 148 5.65 -12.61 -13.27
C VAL A 148 6.86 -13.10 -12.48
N LEU A 149 6.87 -14.40 -12.15
CA LEU A 149 8.00 -15.06 -11.50
C LEU A 149 8.84 -15.77 -12.54
N ASN A 150 10.11 -15.42 -12.63
CA ASN A 150 11.08 -16.11 -13.46
C ASN A 150 11.74 -17.24 -12.65
N LEU A 151 12.35 -18.21 -13.32
CA LEU A 151 13.06 -19.30 -12.63
C LEU A 151 14.21 -18.81 -11.73
N SER A 152 14.78 -17.65 -12.03
CA SER A 152 15.78 -17.00 -11.18
C SER A 152 15.25 -16.52 -9.82
N ASP A 153 13.93 -16.34 -9.71
CA ASP A 153 13.28 -15.89 -8.48
C ASP A 153 12.91 -17.07 -7.57
N PHE A 154 13.09 -18.31 -8.07
CA PHE A 154 12.77 -19.51 -7.33
C PHE A 154 13.91 -19.88 -6.37
N PRO A 155 13.60 -20.44 -5.19
CA PRO A 155 14.61 -20.84 -4.25
C PRO A 155 15.44 -22.00 -4.77
N THR A 156 16.66 -22.12 -4.27
CA THR A 156 17.48 -23.32 -4.53
C THR A 156 16.75 -24.56 -4.00
N PRO A 157 16.54 -25.60 -4.83
CA PRO A 157 15.89 -26.81 -4.38
C PRO A 157 16.62 -27.47 -3.21
N PRO A 158 15.94 -27.98 -2.19
CA PRO A 158 16.58 -28.63 -1.07
C PRO A 158 17.26 -29.95 -1.49
N THR A 159 18.42 -30.22 -0.90
CA THR A 159 19.10 -31.50 -1.12
C THR A 159 18.36 -32.61 -0.38
N ILE A 160 17.94 -33.64 -1.09
CA ILE A 160 17.27 -34.82 -0.54
C ILE A 160 18.17 -36.03 -0.82
N PRO A 161 18.60 -36.79 0.21
CA PRO A 161 19.45 -37.97 0.00
C PRO A 161 18.83 -38.98 -0.98
N GLY A 162 19.61 -39.39 -1.97
CA GLY A 162 19.17 -40.37 -2.98
C GLY A 162 18.22 -39.83 -4.06
N LYS A 163 17.96 -38.52 -4.08
CA LYS A 163 17.12 -37.88 -5.13
C LYS A 163 17.85 -36.71 -5.77
N ASN A 164 17.62 -36.53 -7.07
CA ASN A 164 18.06 -35.37 -7.82
C ASN A 164 16.87 -34.47 -8.14
N PHE A 165 17.05 -33.16 -8.04
CA PHE A 165 16.05 -32.20 -8.50
C PHE A 165 15.85 -32.37 -10.02
N SER A 166 14.61 -32.45 -10.46
CA SER A 166 14.24 -32.58 -11.85
C SER A 166 13.74 -31.26 -12.43
N HIS A 167 12.65 -30.75 -11.89
CA HIS A 167 11.99 -29.53 -12.34
C HIS A 167 10.99 -29.04 -11.31
N TRP A 168 10.58 -27.78 -11.44
CA TRP A 168 9.45 -27.22 -10.72
C TRP A 168 8.13 -27.58 -11.39
N ARG A 169 7.08 -27.80 -10.61
CA ARG A 169 5.72 -28.01 -11.08
C ARG A 169 4.81 -26.90 -10.56
N GLY A 170 3.89 -26.41 -11.38
CA GLY A 170 2.83 -25.53 -11.00
C GLY A 170 1.70 -26.27 -10.24
N PRO A 171 0.71 -25.51 -9.73
CA PRO A 171 -0.37 -26.06 -8.89
C PRO A 171 -1.24 -27.13 -9.60
N ASN A 172 -1.30 -27.11 -10.92
CA ASN A 172 -2.04 -28.08 -11.73
C ASN A 172 -1.16 -29.23 -12.26
N GLY A 173 0.09 -29.33 -11.78
CA GLY A 173 1.04 -30.37 -12.18
C GLY A 173 1.84 -30.08 -13.45
N GLU A 174 1.64 -28.92 -14.08
CA GLU A 174 2.41 -28.49 -15.25
C GLU A 174 3.89 -28.23 -14.91
N THR A 175 4.78 -28.58 -15.82
CA THR A 175 6.21 -28.25 -15.67
C THR A 175 6.44 -26.76 -15.90
N VAL A 176 7.10 -26.10 -14.94
CA VAL A 176 7.50 -24.70 -15.08
C VAL A 176 8.78 -24.62 -15.87
N ALA A 177 8.69 -24.19 -17.14
CA ALA A 177 9.81 -24.14 -18.08
C ALA A 177 10.38 -22.73 -18.32
N GLY A 178 9.76 -21.68 -17.77
CA GLY A 178 10.18 -20.31 -18.00
C GLY A 178 9.74 -19.36 -16.89
N SER A 179 8.47 -18.99 -16.89
CA SER A 179 7.91 -18.08 -15.85
C SER A 179 6.50 -18.53 -15.45
N LEU A 180 6.11 -18.20 -14.24
CA LEU A 180 4.73 -18.29 -13.76
C LEU A 180 4.12 -16.89 -13.74
N THR A 181 2.89 -16.74 -14.20
CA THR A 181 2.10 -15.49 -14.16
C THR A 181 0.93 -15.62 -13.18
#